data_9457d6c29ab88645b0432eb53bb4b33c
#
_entry.id   9457d6c29ab88645b0432eb53bb4b33c
#
_cell.length_a   1.000
_cell.length_b   1.000
_cell.length_c   1.000
_cell.angle_alpha   90.00
_cell.angle_beta   90.00
_cell.angle_gamma   90.00
#
_symmetry.space_group_name_H-M   'P 1'
#
loop_
_entity.id
_entity.type
_entity.pdbx_description
1 polymer ?
#
loop_
_entity_poly.entity_id
_entity_poly.type
_entity_poly.pdbx_seq_one_letter_code
_entity_poly.pdbx_strand_id
1 'polypeptide(L)'
;LKLLFITTTLVVILSLTTLAFAQNNPADFSACGNSAVAKQLAKYIIEDNQQRRAAIHCNAQLSELAEQKAKLMLEFGLVTHNLDGSPNARLRDGGYPLPDYYGDDFNSNQVEAIAGGYASAKDVWQAFKSSKDHRTHLLGEHEFYLEQNEIGVAFIKEWSSPHVEYWVVYLTKSANRADRQVDTSKDMPNKSDFILLNNK
;
A
#
# COMPACT_ATOMS: atom_id res chain seq x y z
N LEU A 1 -84.82 10.42 22.07
CA LEU A 1 -83.74 10.76 21.08
C LEU A 1 -82.40 10.81 21.78
N LYS A 2 -81.58 9.74 21.64
CA LYS A 2 -80.25 9.71 22.27
C LYS A 2 -79.20 10.07 21.20
N LEU A 3 -78.52 11.19 21.39
CA LEU A 3 -77.42 11.65 20.54
C LEU A 3 -76.15 10.92 20.93
N LEU A 4 -75.58 10.17 19.96
CA LEU A 4 -74.30 9.45 20.12
C LEU A 4 -73.16 10.36 19.65
N PHE A 5 -72.32 10.86 20.52
CA PHE A 5 -71.10 11.60 20.19
C PHE A 5 -69.96 10.57 19.89
N ILE A 6 -69.55 10.52 18.62
CA ILE A 6 -68.36 9.76 18.22
C ILE A 6 -67.18 10.72 18.29
N THR A 7 -66.30 10.52 19.25
CA THR A 7 -65.02 11.22 19.35
C THR A 7 -63.97 10.49 18.53
N THR A 8 -63.58 11.03 17.39
CA THR A 8 -62.45 10.54 16.57
C THR A 8 -61.16 11.02 17.17
N THR A 9 -60.39 10.07 17.77
CA THR A 9 -59.05 10.33 18.28
C THR A 9 -58.08 10.27 17.10
N LEU A 10 -57.49 11.41 16.72
CA LEU A 10 -56.47 11.52 15.69
C LEU A 10 -55.12 11.10 16.32
N VAL A 11 -54.62 9.92 15.99
CA VAL A 11 -53.28 9.46 16.38
C VAL A 11 -52.27 10.02 15.37
N VAL A 12 -51.52 11.03 15.79
CA VAL A 12 -50.36 11.54 15.01
C VAL A 12 -49.15 10.66 15.30
N ILE A 13 -48.80 9.79 14.35
CA ILE A 13 -47.58 9.02 14.41
C ILE A 13 -46.41 9.91 13.97
N LEU A 14 -45.64 10.39 14.95
CA LEU A 14 -44.42 11.13 14.72
C LEU A 14 -43.32 10.15 14.35
N SER A 15 -43.06 9.94 13.07
CA SER A 15 -41.90 9.12 12.60
C SER A 15 -40.61 9.89 12.85
N LEU A 16 -39.88 9.50 13.90
CA LEU A 16 -38.48 9.93 14.10
C LEU A 16 -37.60 9.23 13.04
N THR A 17 -37.25 9.94 11.99
CA THR A 17 -36.16 9.54 11.10
C THR A 17 -34.83 9.79 11.84
N THR A 18 -34.25 8.74 12.37
CA THR A 18 -32.85 8.77 12.85
C THR A 18 -31.92 8.94 11.65
N LEU A 19 -31.39 10.15 11.47
CA LEU A 19 -30.24 10.39 10.61
C LEU A 19 -29.06 9.63 11.19
N ALA A 20 -28.74 8.46 10.60
CA ALA A 20 -27.49 7.78 10.87
C ALA A 20 -26.36 8.64 10.31
N PHE A 21 -25.71 9.40 11.18
CA PHE A 21 -24.41 9.99 10.85
C PHE A 21 -23.44 8.83 10.63
N ALA A 22 -22.95 8.67 9.39
CA ALA A 22 -21.82 7.81 9.12
C ALA A 22 -20.65 8.33 9.98
N GLN A 23 -20.32 7.61 11.04
CA GLN A 23 -19.10 7.85 11.78
C GLN A 23 -17.95 7.56 10.82
N ASN A 24 -17.29 8.61 10.35
CA ASN A 24 -15.98 8.47 9.71
C ASN A 24 -15.03 8.00 10.80
N ASN A 25 -14.91 6.69 10.98
CA ASN A 25 -13.83 6.13 11.78
C ASN A 25 -12.53 6.60 11.13
N PRO A 26 -11.60 7.18 11.89
CA PRO A 26 -10.29 7.53 11.34
C PRO A 26 -9.66 6.27 10.74
N ALA A 27 -9.07 6.39 9.55
CA ALA A 27 -8.43 5.28 8.88
C ALA A 27 -7.42 4.61 9.83
N ASP A 28 -7.54 3.30 10.00
CA ASP A 28 -6.64 2.54 10.87
C ASP A 28 -5.34 2.23 10.13
N PHE A 29 -4.26 2.92 10.50
CA PHE A 29 -2.91 2.70 9.99
C PHE A 29 -2.09 1.72 10.83
N SER A 30 -2.68 1.04 11.81
CA SER A 30 -1.95 0.19 12.76
C SER A 30 -1.14 -0.92 12.08
N ALA A 31 -1.70 -1.53 11.03
CA ALA A 31 -1.08 -2.59 10.24
C ALA A 31 -0.20 -2.10 9.08
N CYS A 32 -0.13 -0.78 8.82
CA CYS A 32 0.59 -0.22 7.69
C CYS A 32 2.12 -0.15 7.85
N GLY A 33 2.67 -0.45 9.02
CA GLY A 33 4.10 -0.32 9.20
C GLY A 33 4.62 -0.78 10.56
N ASN A 34 5.93 -1.09 10.60
CA ASN A 34 6.66 -1.57 11.77
C ASN A 34 6.92 -0.50 12.85
N SER A 35 6.71 0.76 12.55
CA SER A 35 7.00 1.88 13.45
C SER A 35 6.04 3.06 13.20
N ALA A 36 5.98 4.01 14.13
CA ALA A 36 5.18 5.23 13.96
C ALA A 36 5.63 6.04 12.73
N VAL A 37 6.94 6.05 12.44
CA VAL A 37 7.52 6.75 11.29
C VAL A 37 7.16 6.05 9.97
N ALA A 38 7.18 4.71 9.93
CA ALA A 38 6.74 3.91 8.77
C ALA A 38 5.25 4.12 8.51
N LYS A 39 4.41 4.09 9.54
CA LYS A 39 2.96 4.39 9.42
C LYS A 39 2.70 5.80 8.90
N GLN A 40 3.52 6.76 9.26
CA GLN A 40 3.42 8.12 8.75
C GLN A 40 3.71 8.18 7.25
N LEU A 41 4.69 7.41 6.74
CA LEU A 41 4.93 7.31 5.30
C LEU A 41 3.74 6.65 4.58
N ALA A 42 3.22 5.55 5.13
CA ALA A 42 2.02 4.92 4.57
C ALA A 42 0.85 5.91 4.48
N LYS A 43 0.64 6.71 5.53
CA LYS A 43 -0.38 7.76 5.55
C LYS A 43 -0.16 8.79 4.43
N TYR A 44 1.07 9.27 4.24
CA TYR A 44 1.37 10.20 3.14
C TYR A 44 1.08 9.62 1.76
N ILE A 45 1.35 8.32 1.55
CA ILE A 45 1.07 7.63 0.28
C ILE A 45 -0.45 7.50 0.06
N ILE A 46 -1.18 7.05 1.09
CA ILE A 46 -2.61 6.76 1.01
C ILE A 46 -3.44 8.04 0.85
N GLU A 47 -3.09 9.09 1.59
CA GLU A 47 -3.83 10.35 1.63
C GLU A 47 -3.32 11.41 0.64
N ASP A 48 -2.34 11.07 -0.22
CA ASP A 48 -1.86 12.03 -1.22
C ASP A 48 -2.97 12.41 -2.19
N ASN A 49 -3.12 13.71 -2.45
CA ASN A 49 -4.16 14.21 -3.34
C ASN A 49 -3.99 13.79 -4.81
N GLN A 50 -2.83 13.26 -5.19
CA GLN A 50 -2.54 12.69 -6.50
C GLN A 50 -2.72 11.17 -6.53
N GLN A 51 -3.11 10.53 -5.42
CA GLN A 51 -3.38 9.09 -5.37
C GLN A 51 -4.54 8.74 -6.30
N ARG A 52 -4.29 7.81 -7.25
CA ARG A 52 -5.27 7.43 -8.27
C ARG A 52 -6.11 6.20 -7.90
N ARG A 53 -5.68 5.46 -6.88
CA ARG A 53 -6.44 4.30 -6.39
C ARG A 53 -7.62 4.76 -5.55
N ALA A 54 -8.75 4.08 -5.70
CA ALA A 54 -9.95 4.37 -4.92
C ALA A 54 -9.77 4.06 -3.42
N ALA A 55 -8.98 3.04 -3.09
CA ALA A 55 -8.63 2.67 -1.73
C ALA A 55 -7.30 1.92 -1.67
N ILE A 56 -6.57 2.08 -0.56
CA ILE A 56 -5.41 1.29 -0.20
C ILE A 56 -5.60 0.81 1.23
N HIS A 57 -5.38 -0.48 1.47
CA HIS A 57 -5.56 -1.13 2.75
C HIS A 57 -4.22 -1.51 3.37
N CYS A 58 -4.08 -1.29 4.67
CA CYS A 58 -2.90 -1.75 5.39
C CYS A 58 -2.87 -3.28 5.47
N ASN A 59 -1.71 -3.86 5.19
CA ASN A 59 -1.49 -5.30 5.30
C ASN A 59 -0.31 -5.59 6.23
N ALA A 60 -0.58 -6.29 7.35
CA ALA A 60 0.43 -6.58 8.37
C ALA A 60 1.54 -7.50 7.84
N GLN A 61 1.21 -8.47 6.97
CA GLN A 61 2.21 -9.36 6.36
C GLN A 61 3.16 -8.59 5.46
N LEU A 62 2.65 -7.64 4.65
CA LEU A 62 3.49 -6.77 3.84
C LEU A 62 4.39 -5.88 4.70
N SER A 63 3.91 -5.40 5.85
CA SER A 63 4.71 -4.61 6.80
C SER A 63 5.84 -5.44 7.42
N GLU A 64 5.57 -6.70 7.75
CA GLU A 64 6.57 -7.64 8.26
C GLU A 64 7.62 -7.96 7.19
N LEU A 65 7.21 -8.27 5.96
CA LEU A 65 8.11 -8.54 4.83
C LEU A 65 8.95 -7.30 4.48
N ALA A 66 8.37 -6.10 4.56
CA ALA A 66 9.09 -4.85 4.39
C ALA A 66 10.17 -4.66 5.49
N GLU A 67 9.86 -5.03 6.73
CA GLU A 67 10.84 -4.98 7.83
C GLU A 67 11.98 -5.97 7.61
N GLN A 68 11.70 -7.19 7.17
CA GLN A 68 12.74 -8.17 6.83
C GLN A 68 13.65 -7.64 5.73
N LYS A 69 13.09 -7.01 4.68
CA LYS A 69 13.89 -6.38 3.62
C LYS A 69 14.73 -5.22 4.14
N ALA A 70 14.18 -4.37 4.99
CA ALA A 70 14.92 -3.26 5.58
C ALA A 70 16.10 -3.75 6.46
N LYS A 71 15.90 -4.87 7.19
CA LYS A 71 16.98 -5.53 7.95
C LYS A 71 18.11 -6.06 7.06
N LEU A 72 17.75 -6.66 5.91
CA LEU A 72 18.76 -7.09 4.93
C LEU A 72 19.53 -5.90 4.35
N MET A 73 18.85 -4.84 3.98
CA MET A 73 19.52 -3.63 3.48
C MET A 73 20.48 -3.05 4.52
N LEU A 74 20.09 -3.04 5.80
CA LEU A 74 20.95 -2.63 6.90
C LEU A 74 22.15 -3.57 7.07
N GLU A 75 21.94 -4.88 7.08
CA GLU A 75 22.99 -5.90 7.25
C GLU A 75 24.07 -5.80 6.18
N PHE A 76 23.67 -5.64 4.92
CA PHE A 76 24.61 -5.50 3.80
C PHE A 76 25.09 -4.06 3.59
N GLY A 77 24.51 -3.07 4.25
CA GLY A 77 24.81 -1.65 4.05
C GLY A 77 24.44 -1.15 2.65
N LEU A 78 23.46 -1.76 2.00
CA LEU A 78 23.07 -1.51 0.60
C LEU A 78 21.58 -1.16 0.49
N VAL A 79 21.27 -0.23 -0.41
CA VAL A 79 19.90 0.07 -0.83
C VAL A 79 19.74 -0.45 -2.26
N THR A 80 19.30 -1.69 -2.38
CA THR A 80 19.09 -2.35 -3.68
C THR A 80 17.93 -3.34 -3.60
N HIS A 81 17.23 -3.52 -4.72
CA HIS A 81 16.07 -4.41 -4.81
C HIS A 81 16.42 -5.89 -4.64
N ASN A 82 17.52 -6.33 -5.23
CA ASN A 82 17.88 -7.75 -5.39
C ASN A 82 18.79 -8.28 -4.25
N LEU A 83 18.42 -8.00 -3.00
CA LEU A 83 19.02 -8.66 -1.86
C LEU A 83 18.20 -9.91 -1.51
N ASP A 84 18.84 -11.08 -1.59
CA ASP A 84 18.19 -12.37 -1.33
C ASP A 84 16.92 -12.58 -2.19
N GLY A 85 17.10 -12.47 -3.51
CA GLY A 85 16.07 -12.62 -4.52
C GLY A 85 15.45 -11.31 -5.01
N SER A 86 14.57 -11.42 -6.01
CA SER A 86 13.80 -10.27 -6.50
C SER A 86 12.71 -9.87 -5.50
N PRO A 87 12.21 -8.61 -5.53
CA PRO A 87 11.09 -8.20 -4.69
C PRO A 87 9.87 -9.11 -4.80
N ASN A 88 9.52 -9.55 -6.01
CA ASN A 88 8.40 -10.47 -6.23
C ASN A 88 8.64 -11.85 -5.58
N ALA A 89 9.84 -12.42 -5.77
CA ALA A 89 10.21 -13.70 -5.17
C ALA A 89 10.14 -13.61 -3.64
N ARG A 90 10.68 -12.56 -3.05
CA ARG A 90 10.62 -12.36 -1.60
C ARG A 90 9.21 -12.32 -1.03
N LEU A 91 8.27 -11.69 -1.72
CA LEU A 91 6.87 -11.70 -1.27
C LEU A 91 6.29 -13.11 -1.33
N ARG A 92 6.56 -13.87 -2.39
CA ARG A 92 6.09 -15.27 -2.52
C ARG A 92 6.71 -16.19 -1.49
N ASP A 93 8.03 -16.10 -1.29
CA ASP A 93 8.76 -16.89 -0.30
C ASP A 93 8.30 -16.57 1.13
N GLY A 94 7.90 -15.33 1.38
CA GLY A 94 7.27 -14.91 2.62
C GLY A 94 5.79 -15.29 2.74
N GLY A 95 5.27 -16.08 1.79
CA GLY A 95 3.90 -16.59 1.80
C GLY A 95 2.82 -15.58 1.39
N TYR A 96 3.21 -14.42 0.83
CA TYR A 96 2.23 -13.49 0.27
C TYR A 96 1.77 -13.98 -1.11
N PRO A 97 0.45 -14.13 -1.33
CA PRO A 97 -0.09 -14.70 -2.57
C PRO A 97 -0.06 -13.67 -3.71
N LEU A 98 1.13 -13.41 -4.24
CA LEU A 98 1.31 -12.50 -5.36
C LEU A 98 0.73 -13.10 -6.66
N PRO A 99 0.04 -12.32 -7.52
CA PRO A 99 -0.44 -12.82 -8.82
C PRO A 99 0.67 -13.39 -9.69
N ASP A 100 0.39 -14.49 -10.40
CA ASP A 100 1.40 -15.19 -11.22
C ASP A 100 1.96 -14.30 -12.34
N TYR A 101 1.11 -13.42 -12.92
CA TYR A 101 1.52 -12.51 -14.01
C TYR A 101 2.49 -11.39 -13.58
N TYR A 102 2.77 -11.24 -12.27
CA TYR A 102 3.82 -10.30 -11.80
C TYR A 102 5.24 -10.78 -12.13
N GLY A 103 5.39 -12.02 -12.63
CA GLY A 103 6.69 -12.59 -12.97
C GLY A 103 7.53 -12.99 -11.76
N ASP A 104 8.55 -13.77 -12.04
CA ASP A 104 9.47 -14.35 -11.06
C ASP A 104 10.96 -14.22 -11.44
N ASP A 105 11.25 -13.50 -12.52
CA ASP A 105 12.62 -13.23 -12.95
C ASP A 105 13.43 -12.56 -11.82
N PHE A 106 14.73 -12.74 -11.83
CA PHE A 106 15.66 -12.14 -10.85
C PHE A 106 15.51 -10.62 -10.71
N ASN A 107 15.11 -9.91 -11.78
CA ASN A 107 14.90 -8.46 -11.76
C ASN A 107 13.41 -8.07 -11.65
N SER A 108 12.51 -9.01 -11.36
CA SER A 108 11.08 -8.70 -11.25
C SER A 108 10.79 -7.86 -10.01
N ASN A 109 10.36 -6.63 -10.26
CA ASN A 109 9.95 -5.69 -9.22
C ASN A 109 8.73 -4.88 -9.66
N GLN A 110 7.56 -5.36 -9.33
CA GLN A 110 6.30 -4.65 -9.53
C GLN A 110 5.69 -4.17 -8.20
N VAL A 111 6.39 -4.34 -7.09
CA VAL A 111 5.79 -4.27 -5.75
C VAL A 111 6.55 -3.40 -4.76
N GLU A 112 7.86 -3.14 -4.98
CA GLU A 112 8.74 -2.56 -3.98
C GLU A 112 9.24 -1.17 -4.39
N ALA A 113 9.17 -0.23 -3.46
CA ALA A 113 9.93 1.01 -3.49
C ALA A 113 10.84 1.09 -2.26
N ILE A 114 12.11 1.44 -2.46
CA ILE A 114 13.12 1.53 -1.40
C ILE A 114 13.88 2.85 -1.45
N ALA A 115 14.37 3.28 -0.30
CA ALA A 115 15.24 4.45 -0.19
C ALA A 115 16.16 4.34 1.03
N GLY A 116 17.28 5.07 0.99
CA GLY A 116 18.21 5.24 2.10
C GLY A 116 18.58 6.69 2.33
N GLY A 117 18.95 7.05 3.58
CA GLY A 117 19.48 8.37 3.91
C GLY A 117 18.43 9.48 4.06
N TYR A 118 17.17 9.16 4.25
CA TYR A 118 16.11 10.14 4.49
C TYR A 118 15.65 10.08 5.95
N ALA A 119 15.85 11.16 6.68
CA ALA A 119 15.61 11.21 8.11
C ALA A 119 14.13 11.23 8.52
N SER A 120 13.23 11.60 7.60
CA SER A 120 11.80 11.68 7.91
C SER A 120 10.91 11.06 6.83
N ALA A 121 9.70 10.64 7.23
CA ALA A 121 8.67 10.15 6.32
C ALA A 121 8.29 11.20 5.24
N LYS A 122 8.32 12.48 5.60
CA LYS A 122 8.03 13.57 4.66
C LYS A 122 9.11 13.66 3.58
N ASP A 123 10.38 13.60 3.96
CA ASP A 123 11.49 13.77 3.03
C ASP A 123 11.57 12.59 2.06
N VAL A 124 11.44 11.35 2.56
CA VAL A 124 11.42 10.16 1.68
C VAL A 124 10.20 10.18 0.76
N TRP A 125 9.03 10.65 1.23
CA TRP A 125 7.86 10.79 0.36
C TRP A 125 8.08 11.78 -0.77
N GLN A 126 8.71 12.93 -0.50
CA GLN A 126 9.07 13.89 -1.55
C GLN A 126 10.09 13.28 -2.53
N ALA A 127 11.08 12.54 -2.06
CA ALA A 127 12.02 11.85 -2.91
C ALA A 127 11.34 10.82 -3.82
N PHE A 128 10.45 9.99 -3.29
CA PHE A 128 9.66 9.05 -4.09
C PHE A 128 8.81 9.76 -5.14
N LYS A 129 8.15 10.86 -4.81
CA LYS A 129 7.38 11.64 -5.79
C LYS A 129 8.23 12.29 -6.86
N SER A 130 9.47 12.64 -6.56
CA SER A 130 10.41 13.24 -7.52
C SER A 130 10.98 12.21 -8.51
N SER A 131 10.97 10.92 -8.17
CA SER A 131 11.33 9.82 -9.04
C SER A 131 10.13 9.37 -9.87
N LYS A 132 10.26 9.38 -11.20
CA LYS A 132 9.16 8.99 -12.10
C LYS A 132 8.65 7.58 -11.78
N ASP A 133 9.56 6.62 -11.60
CA ASP A 133 9.20 5.21 -11.42
C ASP A 133 8.52 4.97 -10.06
N HIS A 134 9.09 5.51 -8.98
CA HIS A 134 8.44 5.44 -7.66
C HIS A 134 7.08 6.13 -7.66
N ARG A 135 6.97 7.32 -8.27
CA ARG A 135 5.71 8.04 -8.36
C ARG A 135 4.66 7.27 -9.13
N THR A 136 5.05 6.72 -10.31
CA THR A 136 4.14 5.92 -11.13
C THR A 136 3.60 4.71 -10.37
N HIS A 137 4.46 4.01 -9.62
CA HIS A 137 4.06 2.90 -8.77
C HIS A 137 3.20 3.37 -7.59
N LEU A 138 3.76 4.24 -6.74
CA LEU A 138 3.14 4.58 -5.44
C LEU A 138 1.86 5.40 -5.56
N LEU A 139 1.69 6.20 -6.62
CA LEU A 139 0.46 6.94 -6.89
C LEU A 139 -0.50 6.24 -7.88
N GLY A 140 -0.11 5.09 -8.45
CA GLY A 140 -0.95 4.37 -9.41
C GLY A 140 -1.13 5.10 -10.73
N GLU A 141 -0.07 5.74 -11.26
CA GLU A 141 -0.15 6.51 -12.51
C GLU A 141 -0.27 5.65 -13.77
N HIS A 142 -0.04 4.36 -13.66
CA HIS A 142 -0.20 3.38 -14.74
C HIS A 142 -1.31 2.38 -14.37
N GLU A 143 -2.08 1.90 -15.35
CA GLU A 143 -3.23 1.02 -15.11
C GLU A 143 -2.86 -0.27 -14.37
N PHE A 144 -1.70 -0.85 -14.66
CA PHE A 144 -1.16 -2.00 -13.92
C PHE A 144 -1.09 -1.75 -12.41
N TYR A 145 -0.67 -0.55 -12.00
CA TYR A 145 -0.54 -0.21 -10.58
C TYR A 145 -1.85 0.20 -9.92
N LEU A 146 -2.90 0.55 -10.70
CA LEU A 146 -4.19 0.91 -10.14
C LEU A 146 -4.86 -0.23 -9.38
N GLU A 147 -4.56 -1.49 -9.74
CA GLU A 147 -5.11 -2.66 -9.06
C GLU A 147 -4.44 -2.99 -7.72
N GLN A 148 -3.25 -2.44 -7.47
CA GLN A 148 -2.51 -2.65 -6.24
C GLN A 148 -3.13 -1.85 -5.10
N ASN A 149 -3.70 -2.51 -4.13
CA ASN A 149 -4.49 -1.90 -3.07
C ASN A 149 -4.12 -2.34 -1.65
N GLU A 150 -3.00 -3.04 -1.48
CA GLU A 150 -2.49 -3.46 -0.18
C GLU A 150 -1.08 -2.91 0.04
N ILE A 151 -0.85 -2.27 1.20
CA ILE A 151 0.41 -1.62 1.54
C ILE A 151 0.98 -2.10 2.86
N GLY A 152 2.31 -2.25 2.89
CA GLY A 152 3.10 -2.39 4.10
C GLY A 152 4.39 -1.59 3.99
N VAL A 153 4.80 -0.94 5.08
CA VAL A 153 5.95 -0.04 5.11
C VAL A 153 6.89 -0.40 6.25
N ALA A 154 8.19 -0.31 6.01
CA ALA A 154 9.18 -0.41 7.07
C ALA A 154 10.15 0.76 7.06
N PHE A 155 10.61 1.08 8.27
CA PHE A 155 11.67 2.04 8.54
C PHE A 155 12.61 1.46 9.59
N ILE A 156 13.91 1.47 9.29
CA ILE A 156 14.97 1.13 10.23
C ILE A 156 16.00 2.26 10.24
N LYS A 157 16.50 2.57 11.43
CA LYS A 157 17.55 3.57 11.62
C LYS A 157 18.70 2.97 12.43
N GLU A 158 19.91 3.06 11.87
CA GLU A 158 21.13 2.63 12.53
C GLU A 158 22.29 3.59 12.18
N TRP A 159 22.73 4.33 13.17
CA TRP A 159 23.71 5.42 13.00
C TRP A 159 25.08 4.95 12.50
N SER A 160 25.44 3.71 12.77
CA SER A 160 26.72 3.11 12.37
C SER A 160 26.70 2.56 10.93
N SER A 161 25.56 2.57 10.27
CA SER A 161 25.39 2.03 8.92
C SER A 161 25.64 3.08 7.82
N PRO A 162 26.02 2.67 6.59
CA PRO A 162 26.35 3.59 5.50
C PRO A 162 25.23 4.59 5.13
N HIS A 163 23.98 4.16 5.20
CA HIS A 163 22.83 4.99 4.83
C HIS A 163 22.11 5.61 6.02
N VAL A 164 22.39 5.14 7.25
CA VAL A 164 21.73 5.52 8.50
C VAL A 164 20.24 5.12 8.52
N GLU A 165 19.48 5.55 7.56
CA GLU A 165 18.05 5.28 7.41
C GLU A 165 17.78 4.36 6.21
N TYR A 166 16.87 3.37 6.43
CA TYR A 166 16.43 2.41 5.41
C TYR A 166 14.91 2.36 5.38
N TRP A 167 14.36 2.60 4.19
CA TRP A 167 12.93 2.64 3.92
C TRP A 167 12.53 1.58 2.92
N VAL A 168 11.47 0.85 3.21
CA VAL A 168 10.87 -0.12 2.28
C VAL A 168 9.37 0.09 2.25
N VAL A 169 8.82 0.16 1.06
CA VAL A 169 7.37 0.16 0.81
C VAL A 169 7.06 -1.01 -0.10
N TYR A 170 6.24 -1.94 0.37
CA TYR A 170 5.53 -2.87 -0.50
C TYR A 170 4.12 -2.34 -0.75
N LEU A 171 3.79 -2.15 -2.02
CA LEU A 171 2.45 -1.78 -2.47
C LEU A 171 2.08 -2.69 -3.63
N THR A 172 1.08 -3.54 -3.42
CA THR A 172 0.73 -4.64 -4.32
C THR A 172 -0.73 -5.05 -4.15
N LYS A 173 -1.13 -6.15 -4.75
CA LYS A 173 -2.39 -6.85 -4.48
C LYS A 173 -2.15 -8.32 -4.22
N SER A 174 -3.03 -8.97 -3.46
CA SER A 174 -3.04 -10.42 -3.36
C SER A 174 -3.73 -11.05 -4.57
N ALA A 175 -3.26 -12.25 -4.96
CA ALA A 175 -3.92 -13.06 -5.96
C ALA A 175 -5.30 -13.51 -5.45
N ASN A 176 -6.34 -13.25 -6.20
CA ASN A 176 -7.63 -13.88 -6.00
C ASN A 176 -7.77 -15.12 -6.90
N ARG A 177 -8.89 -15.84 -6.77
CA ARG A 177 -9.12 -17.07 -7.53
C ARG A 177 -9.16 -16.84 -9.05
N ALA A 178 -9.55 -15.65 -9.49
CA ALA A 178 -9.61 -15.25 -10.90
C ALA A 178 -8.21 -14.94 -11.46
N ASP A 179 -7.32 -14.37 -10.64
CA ASP A 179 -5.95 -14.03 -11.06
C ASP A 179 -5.09 -15.27 -11.36
N ARG A 180 -5.46 -16.44 -10.83
CA ARG A 180 -4.82 -17.75 -11.11
C ARG A 180 -5.23 -18.37 -12.44
N GLN A 181 -6.15 -17.76 -13.16
CA GLN A 181 -6.66 -18.25 -14.46
C GLN A 181 -6.46 -17.23 -15.59
N VAL A 182 -5.83 -16.09 -15.33
CA VAL A 182 -5.67 -15.05 -16.31
C VAL A 182 -4.52 -15.42 -17.25
N ASP A 183 -4.91 -15.56 -18.51
CA ASP A 183 -4.12 -15.61 -19.71
C ASP A 183 -2.93 -14.62 -19.66
N THR A 184 -1.72 -15.12 -19.86
CA THR A 184 -0.46 -14.37 -19.94
C THR A 184 -0.39 -13.39 -21.12
N SER A 185 -1.49 -13.13 -21.82
CA SER A 185 -1.59 -12.26 -23.00
C SER A 185 -1.96 -10.81 -22.70
N LYS A 186 -2.24 -10.43 -21.43
CA LYS A 186 -2.38 -9.01 -21.11
C LYS A 186 -1.02 -8.34 -21.14
N ASP A 187 -0.92 -7.29 -21.94
CA ASP A 187 0.25 -6.44 -22.09
C ASP A 187 0.83 -6.05 -20.71
N MET A 188 1.79 -6.85 -20.25
CA MET A 188 2.66 -6.45 -19.16
C MET A 188 3.36 -5.17 -19.60
N PRO A 189 3.45 -4.15 -18.73
CA PRO A 189 4.31 -3.01 -19.02
C PRO A 189 5.66 -3.54 -19.51
N ASN A 190 6.13 -3.00 -20.62
CA ASN A 190 7.36 -3.49 -21.24
C ASN A 190 8.49 -3.52 -20.19
N LYS A 191 9.37 -4.51 -20.27
CA LYS A 191 10.53 -4.68 -19.35
C LYS A 191 11.37 -3.41 -19.21
N SER A 192 11.33 -2.52 -20.23
CA SER A 192 11.92 -1.16 -20.19
C SER A 192 11.20 -0.19 -19.28
N ASP A 193 9.94 -0.46 -18.91
CA ASP A 193 9.14 0.41 -18.04
C ASP A 193 9.40 0.12 -16.56
N PHE A 194 10.04 -1.01 -16.26
CA PHE A 194 10.56 -1.40 -14.93
C PHE A 194 12.05 -1.10 -14.82
N ILE A 195 12.44 0.13 -15.13
CA ILE A 195 13.84 0.50 -15.11
C ILE A 195 14.38 0.37 -13.70
N LEU A 196 15.34 -0.53 -13.64
CA LEU A 196 16.34 -0.61 -12.59
C LEU A 196 16.82 0.79 -12.23
N LEU A 197 16.40 1.31 -11.08
CA LEU A 197 17.10 2.41 -10.44
C LEU A 197 18.45 1.87 -9.94
N ASN A 198 19.26 1.43 -10.89
CA ASN A 198 20.67 1.17 -10.66
C ASN A 198 21.43 2.45 -10.89
N ASN A 199 21.92 3.01 -9.80
CA ASN A 199 23.07 3.90 -9.69
C ASN A 199 22.88 5.36 -10.14
N LYS A 200 22.72 6.21 -9.13
CA LYS A 200 23.75 7.27 -8.95
C LYS A 200 23.96 7.50 -7.47
#